data_6b4ca806ef1064df91dde427b6d23773
#
_entry.id   6b4ca806ef1064df91dde427b6d23773
#
_cell.length_a   1.000
_cell.length_b   1.000
_cell.length_c   1.000
_cell.angle_alpha   90.00
_cell.angle_beta   90.00
_cell.angle_gamma   90.00
#
_symmetry.space_group_name_H-M   'P 1'
#
loop_
_entity.id
_entity.type
_entity.pdbx_description
1 polymer ?
#
loop_
_entity_poly.entity_id
_entity_poly.type
_entity_poly.pdbx_seq_one_letter_code
_entity_poly.pdbx_strand_id
1 'polypeptide(L)'
;MGSYQPWRYPLVVKVAILSSGGKDSSAAIWWAQCKGWDVKYLVTMIVTGGDSMMFQVPGTHLVNQQAKLCEIEWVPVETLGHPDTEISDLEDALKKLEIDGIVSGALRSDYQKNRLERMCERLGIKSFTPLWHQSPEDHLRNLISNGFKVMISGVSSEGIGEEWLGHEFDIESFEKLKTLSEKYRFNIDGEGGEYETVVLAGPHMRGGLEIDFIKTWDGVRGHLIFE
;
A
#
# COMPACT_ATOMS: atom_id res chain seq x y z
N MET A 1 0.59 -4.65 -53.39
CA MET A 1 -0.51 -5.06 -52.48
C MET A 1 0.04 -5.02 -51.06
N GLY A 2 -0.20 -3.91 -50.34
CA GLY A 2 0.22 -3.77 -48.96
C GLY A 2 -0.71 -4.59 -48.06
N SER A 3 -0.14 -5.50 -47.28
CA SER A 3 -0.89 -6.29 -46.32
C SER A 3 -1.39 -5.35 -45.22
N TYR A 4 -2.69 -5.15 -45.20
CA TYR A 4 -3.39 -4.47 -44.09
C TYR A 4 -3.21 -5.30 -42.85
N GLN A 5 -2.35 -4.87 -41.89
CA GLN A 5 -2.30 -5.46 -40.58
C GLN A 5 -3.49 -4.93 -39.78
N PRO A 6 -4.41 -5.80 -39.28
CA PRO A 6 -5.49 -5.34 -38.46
C PRO A 6 -4.90 -4.75 -37.17
N TRP A 7 -5.44 -3.60 -36.74
CA TRP A 7 -5.13 -2.94 -35.48
C TRP A 7 -5.17 -3.98 -34.36
N ARG A 8 -4.00 -4.34 -33.81
CA ARG A 8 -3.98 -5.09 -32.55
C ARG A 8 -4.48 -4.12 -31.49
N TYR A 9 -5.59 -4.48 -30.84
CA TYR A 9 -5.99 -3.80 -29.62
C TYR A 9 -4.76 -3.76 -28.71
N PRO A 10 -4.45 -2.59 -28.07
CA PRO A 10 -3.36 -2.54 -27.13
C PRO A 10 -3.54 -3.66 -26.13
N LEU A 11 -2.52 -4.50 -25.96
CA LEU A 11 -2.53 -5.54 -24.94
C LEU A 11 -2.75 -4.83 -23.60
N VAL A 12 -3.82 -5.20 -22.88
CA VAL A 12 -4.08 -4.67 -21.56
C VAL A 12 -2.94 -5.15 -20.66
N VAL A 13 -2.24 -4.23 -20.04
CA VAL A 13 -1.11 -4.53 -19.13
C VAL A 13 -1.66 -5.24 -17.90
N LYS A 14 -1.20 -6.45 -17.64
CA LYS A 14 -1.56 -7.24 -16.45
C LYS A 14 -0.57 -6.96 -15.33
N VAL A 15 -1.07 -6.57 -14.17
CA VAL A 15 -0.21 -6.23 -13.04
C VAL A 15 -0.64 -6.90 -11.74
N ALA A 16 0.34 -7.13 -10.87
CA ALA A 16 0.12 -7.37 -9.47
C ALA A 16 0.43 -6.11 -8.66
N ILE A 17 -0.36 -5.80 -7.65
CA ILE A 17 -0.09 -4.71 -6.72
C ILE A 17 0.51 -5.29 -5.44
N LEU A 18 1.62 -4.75 -4.97
CA LEU A 18 2.12 -5.03 -3.64
C LEU A 18 1.28 -4.25 -2.63
N SER A 19 0.42 -4.96 -1.89
CA SER A 19 -0.58 -4.34 -1.03
C SER A 19 -0.36 -4.71 0.43
N SER A 20 -0.22 -3.69 1.28
CA SER A 20 -0.28 -3.79 2.73
C SER A 20 -1.67 -3.45 3.30
N GLY A 21 -2.60 -3.01 2.45
CA GLY A 21 -3.92 -2.52 2.86
C GLY A 21 -3.93 -1.06 3.30
N GLY A 22 -2.79 -0.40 3.33
CA GLY A 22 -2.64 1.00 3.68
C GLY A 22 -2.90 1.97 2.53
N LYS A 23 -2.83 3.26 2.83
CA LYS A 23 -3.15 4.36 1.91
C LYS A 23 -2.37 4.33 0.60
N ASP A 24 -1.08 4.03 0.65
CA ASP A 24 -0.19 4.13 -0.50
C ASP A 24 -0.39 2.97 -1.48
N SER A 25 -0.54 1.76 -0.97
CA SER A 25 -0.88 0.61 -1.79
C SER A 25 -2.27 0.74 -2.42
N SER A 26 -3.25 1.29 -1.68
CA SER A 26 -4.60 1.55 -2.21
C SER A 26 -4.59 2.63 -3.30
N ALA A 27 -3.79 3.70 -3.14
CA ALA A 27 -3.57 4.68 -4.20
C ALA A 27 -2.93 4.06 -5.45
N ALA A 28 -2.00 3.12 -5.27
CA ALA A 28 -1.36 2.40 -6.38
C ALA A 28 -2.36 1.49 -7.13
N ILE A 29 -3.29 0.83 -6.42
CA ILE A 29 -4.39 0.06 -7.03
C ILE A 29 -5.23 0.99 -7.92
N TRP A 30 -5.71 2.09 -7.35
CA TRP A 30 -6.55 3.04 -8.07
C TRP A 30 -5.85 3.64 -9.29
N TRP A 31 -4.56 4.00 -9.13
CA TRP A 31 -3.76 4.50 -10.24
C TRP A 31 -3.70 3.50 -11.41
N ALA A 32 -3.45 2.22 -11.13
CA ALA A 32 -3.40 1.19 -12.17
C ALA A 32 -4.76 1.00 -12.86
N GLN A 33 -5.86 1.02 -12.11
CA GLN A 33 -7.21 0.97 -12.66
C GLN A 33 -7.53 2.19 -13.53
N CYS A 34 -7.12 3.41 -13.12
CA CYS A 34 -7.27 4.63 -13.93
C CYS A 34 -6.46 4.59 -15.24
N LYS A 35 -5.38 3.80 -15.30
CA LYS A 35 -4.65 3.53 -16.55
C LYS A 35 -5.36 2.52 -17.46
N GLY A 36 -6.46 1.93 -17.01
CA GLY A 36 -7.14 0.84 -17.73
C GLY A 36 -6.33 -0.46 -17.74
N TRP A 37 -5.44 -0.65 -16.76
CA TRP A 37 -4.66 -1.87 -16.60
C TRP A 37 -5.50 -2.96 -15.92
N ASP A 38 -5.16 -4.20 -16.23
CA ASP A 38 -5.78 -5.38 -15.62
C ASP A 38 -5.03 -5.71 -14.31
N VAL A 39 -5.58 -5.25 -13.19
CA VAL A 39 -5.05 -5.56 -11.86
C VAL A 39 -5.51 -6.96 -11.48
N LYS A 40 -4.64 -7.95 -11.69
CA LYS A 40 -4.95 -9.37 -11.48
C LYS A 40 -4.85 -9.80 -10.02
N TYR A 41 -3.84 -9.28 -9.32
CA TYR A 41 -3.48 -9.79 -8.01
C TYR A 41 -3.18 -8.66 -7.04
N LEU A 42 -3.64 -8.81 -5.79
CA LEU A 42 -3.09 -8.10 -4.63
C LEU A 42 -2.14 -9.05 -3.90
N VAL A 43 -0.86 -8.80 -3.99
CA VAL A 43 0.19 -9.59 -3.33
C VAL A 43 0.52 -8.96 -1.99
N THR A 44 0.36 -9.72 -0.92
CA THR A 44 0.59 -9.25 0.45
C THR A 44 1.65 -10.08 1.13
N MET A 45 2.71 -9.43 1.60
CA MET A 45 3.71 -10.08 2.44
C MET A 45 3.16 -10.24 3.86
N ILE A 46 3.07 -11.46 4.33
CA ILE A 46 2.65 -11.82 5.69
C ILE A 46 3.88 -12.14 6.50
N VAL A 47 4.32 -11.18 7.31
CA VAL A 47 5.51 -11.32 8.15
C VAL A 47 5.16 -12.13 9.39
N THR A 48 5.74 -13.31 9.53
CA THR A 48 5.54 -14.21 10.68
C THR A 48 6.64 -14.11 11.73
N GLY A 49 7.78 -13.49 11.39
CA GLY A 49 8.95 -13.35 12.26
C GLY A 49 8.95 -12.15 13.20
N GLY A 50 7.89 -11.34 13.20
CA GLY A 50 7.67 -10.23 14.13
C GLY A 50 7.91 -8.84 13.56
N ASP A 51 8.88 -8.60 12.68
CA ASP A 51 9.17 -7.30 12.08
C ASP A 51 9.78 -7.42 10.68
N SER A 52 9.64 -6.39 9.86
CA SER A 52 10.30 -6.27 8.56
C SER A 52 10.65 -4.82 8.25
N MET A 53 11.81 -4.62 7.62
CA MET A 53 12.24 -3.30 7.14
C MET A 53 11.53 -2.87 5.84
N MET A 54 10.86 -3.80 5.14
CA MET A 54 10.23 -3.54 3.85
C MET A 54 8.71 -3.58 3.91
N PHE A 55 8.13 -4.41 4.76
CA PHE A 55 6.71 -4.73 4.71
C PHE A 55 6.03 -4.41 6.03
N GLN A 56 4.89 -3.75 5.92
CA GLN A 56 4.03 -3.42 7.04
C GLN A 56 3.48 -4.71 7.68
N VAL A 57 3.43 -4.78 9.00
CA VAL A 57 2.93 -5.93 9.74
C VAL A 57 1.48 -5.77 10.20
N PRO A 58 1.07 -4.64 10.82
CA PRO A 58 -0.28 -4.50 11.34
C PRO A 58 -1.34 -4.47 10.23
N GLY A 59 -2.40 -5.27 10.39
CA GLY A 59 -3.59 -5.19 9.54
C GLY A 59 -3.48 -5.80 8.15
N THR A 60 -2.35 -6.44 7.78
CA THR A 60 -2.17 -7.03 6.43
C THR A 60 -3.17 -8.14 6.12
N HIS A 61 -3.74 -8.82 7.11
CA HIS A 61 -4.80 -9.81 6.93
C HIS A 61 -6.10 -9.22 6.39
N LEU A 62 -6.35 -7.91 6.59
CA LEU A 62 -7.51 -7.21 6.05
C LEU A 62 -7.47 -7.07 4.52
N VAL A 63 -6.28 -7.22 3.91
CA VAL A 63 -6.13 -7.16 2.45
C VAL A 63 -6.99 -8.23 1.76
N ASN A 64 -7.21 -9.39 2.39
CA ASN A 64 -8.14 -10.38 1.85
C ASN A 64 -9.58 -9.82 1.69
N GLN A 65 -10.04 -9.05 2.66
CA GLN A 65 -11.38 -8.43 2.60
C GLN A 65 -11.38 -7.28 1.58
N GLN A 66 -10.34 -6.45 1.57
CA GLN A 66 -10.17 -5.38 0.56
C GLN A 66 -10.13 -5.96 -0.86
N ALA A 67 -9.41 -7.06 -1.09
CA ALA A 67 -9.31 -7.74 -2.37
C ALA A 67 -10.68 -8.20 -2.90
N LYS A 68 -11.54 -8.74 -2.02
CA LYS A 68 -12.93 -9.08 -2.36
C LYS A 68 -13.73 -7.87 -2.79
N LEU A 69 -13.59 -6.73 -2.09
CA LEU A 69 -14.26 -5.47 -2.44
C LEU A 69 -13.71 -4.87 -3.75
N CYS A 70 -12.46 -5.13 -4.08
CA CYS A 70 -11.84 -4.74 -5.35
C CYS A 70 -12.16 -5.70 -6.50
N GLU A 71 -12.70 -6.89 -6.21
CA GLU A 71 -12.85 -8.02 -7.16
C GLU A 71 -11.51 -8.44 -7.78
N ILE A 72 -10.45 -8.44 -6.96
CA ILE A 72 -9.09 -8.81 -7.34
C ILE A 72 -8.67 -10.03 -6.52
N GLU A 73 -7.92 -10.94 -7.13
CA GLU A 73 -7.41 -12.12 -6.45
C GLU A 73 -6.34 -11.74 -5.40
N TRP A 74 -6.49 -12.26 -4.19
CA TRP A 74 -5.52 -12.05 -3.11
C TRP A 74 -4.48 -13.16 -3.07
N VAL A 75 -3.21 -12.80 -3.05
CA VAL A 75 -2.07 -13.72 -2.98
C VAL A 75 -1.25 -13.39 -1.73
N PRO A 76 -1.49 -14.09 -0.61
CA PRO A 76 -0.64 -13.96 0.58
C PRO A 76 0.69 -14.67 0.35
N VAL A 77 1.78 -14.05 0.79
CA VAL A 77 3.14 -14.59 0.74
C VAL A 77 3.74 -14.54 2.14
N GLU A 78 3.89 -15.70 2.76
CA GLU A 78 4.51 -15.80 4.08
C GLU A 78 6.01 -15.56 3.99
N THR A 79 6.54 -14.80 4.94
CA THR A 79 7.99 -14.55 5.09
C THR A 79 8.34 -14.40 6.57
N LEU A 80 9.58 -14.72 6.91
CA LEU A 80 10.12 -14.46 8.25
C LEU A 80 10.50 -12.99 8.48
N GLY A 81 10.46 -12.15 7.44
CA GLY A 81 10.83 -10.73 7.52
C GLY A 81 12.33 -10.46 7.54
N HIS A 82 13.17 -11.48 7.28
CA HIS A 82 14.60 -11.25 7.18
C HIS A 82 14.95 -10.56 5.86
N PRO A 83 15.76 -9.47 5.89
CA PRO A 83 16.11 -8.71 4.70
C PRO A 83 16.70 -9.54 3.54
N ASP A 84 17.35 -10.64 3.86
CA ASP A 84 18.00 -11.51 2.85
C ASP A 84 17.01 -12.44 2.14
N THR A 85 15.90 -12.80 2.79
CA THR A 85 14.93 -13.80 2.28
C THR A 85 13.62 -13.21 1.82
N GLU A 86 13.15 -12.10 2.41
CA GLU A 86 11.84 -11.52 2.08
C GLU A 86 11.64 -11.20 0.59
N ILE A 87 12.70 -10.78 -0.12
CA ILE A 87 12.65 -10.54 -1.57
C ILE A 87 12.62 -11.87 -2.35
N SER A 88 13.33 -12.90 -1.90
CA SER A 88 13.27 -14.19 -2.58
C SER A 88 11.91 -14.86 -2.40
N ASP A 89 11.30 -14.74 -1.22
CA ASP A 89 9.96 -15.25 -0.96
C ASP A 89 8.93 -14.58 -1.88
N LEU A 90 9.02 -13.25 -2.04
CA LEU A 90 8.20 -12.49 -2.98
C LEU A 90 8.47 -12.91 -4.44
N GLU A 91 9.75 -13.02 -4.83
CA GLU A 91 10.14 -13.42 -6.19
C GLU A 91 9.58 -14.80 -6.56
N ASP A 92 9.65 -15.76 -5.64
CA ASP A 92 9.15 -17.12 -5.87
C ASP A 92 7.63 -17.20 -5.97
N ALA A 93 6.92 -16.29 -5.28
CA ALA A 93 5.48 -16.13 -5.46
C ALA A 93 5.13 -15.53 -6.82
N LEU A 94 5.81 -14.43 -7.20
CA LEU A 94 5.55 -13.73 -8.47
C LEU A 94 5.87 -14.57 -9.70
N LYS A 95 6.86 -15.48 -9.67
CA LYS A 95 7.17 -16.44 -10.75
C LYS A 95 5.98 -17.30 -11.18
N LYS A 96 5.00 -17.48 -10.28
CA LYS A 96 3.80 -18.32 -10.53
C LYS A 96 2.65 -17.54 -11.16
N LEU A 97 2.79 -16.21 -11.26
CA LEU A 97 1.73 -15.32 -11.73
C LEU A 97 1.95 -14.90 -13.18
N GLU A 98 0.85 -14.81 -13.94
CA GLU A 98 0.87 -14.29 -15.31
C GLU A 98 0.69 -12.78 -15.30
N ILE A 99 1.79 -12.04 -15.13
CA ILE A 99 1.82 -10.58 -15.03
C ILE A 99 2.92 -9.97 -15.91
N ASP A 100 2.68 -8.76 -16.41
CA ASP A 100 3.66 -7.95 -17.14
C ASP A 100 4.50 -7.08 -16.21
N GLY A 101 4.02 -6.87 -14.96
CA GLY A 101 4.71 -6.05 -13.99
C GLY A 101 4.07 -6.05 -12.61
N ILE A 102 4.77 -5.42 -11.67
CA ILE A 102 4.26 -5.09 -10.33
C ILE A 102 4.08 -3.58 -10.19
N VAL A 103 3.14 -3.19 -9.34
CA VAL A 103 2.97 -1.80 -8.92
C VAL A 103 3.14 -1.74 -7.40
N SER A 104 3.93 -0.81 -6.92
CA SER A 104 4.12 -0.57 -5.48
C SER A 104 3.78 0.86 -5.10
N GLY A 105 3.32 1.03 -3.86
CA GLY A 105 3.03 2.32 -3.26
C GLY A 105 4.26 3.05 -2.69
N ALA A 106 5.48 2.65 -3.06
CA ALA A 106 6.70 3.27 -2.55
C ALA A 106 6.76 4.77 -2.87
N LEU A 107 7.02 5.59 -1.84
CA LEU A 107 7.03 7.04 -1.95
C LEU A 107 8.44 7.60 -2.14
N ARG A 108 9.39 7.23 -1.26
CA ARG A 108 10.77 7.77 -1.25
C ARG A 108 11.83 6.78 -0.77
N SER A 109 11.47 5.55 -0.41
CA SER A 109 12.41 4.55 0.06
C SER A 109 13.23 3.94 -1.08
N ASP A 110 14.41 4.47 -1.33
CA ASP A 110 15.38 3.91 -2.29
C ASP A 110 15.69 2.43 -1.98
N TYR A 111 15.70 2.06 -0.71
CA TYR A 111 15.93 0.69 -0.28
C TYR A 111 14.86 -0.26 -0.85
N GLN A 112 13.58 0.07 -0.67
CA GLN A 112 12.48 -0.72 -1.19
C GLN A 112 12.48 -0.74 -2.73
N LYS A 113 12.55 0.43 -3.34
CA LYS A 113 12.49 0.59 -4.80
C LYS A 113 13.59 -0.21 -5.51
N ASN A 114 14.85 -0.04 -5.09
CA ASN A 114 15.98 -0.72 -5.74
C ASN A 114 15.89 -2.25 -5.62
N ARG A 115 15.41 -2.77 -4.49
CA ARG A 115 15.26 -4.22 -4.30
C ARG A 115 14.16 -4.79 -5.20
N LEU A 116 13.02 -4.09 -5.31
CA LEU A 116 11.93 -4.48 -6.19
C LEU A 116 12.32 -4.39 -7.66
N GLU A 117 13.00 -3.33 -8.10
CA GLU A 117 13.47 -3.18 -9.48
C GLU A 117 14.43 -4.30 -9.89
N ARG A 118 15.42 -4.62 -9.05
CA ARG A 118 16.36 -5.73 -9.31
C ARG A 118 15.65 -7.09 -9.37
N MET A 119 14.66 -7.31 -8.52
CA MET A 119 13.83 -8.52 -8.56
C MET A 119 13.04 -8.59 -9.88
N CYS A 120 12.38 -7.51 -10.26
CA CYS A 120 11.63 -7.45 -11.52
C CYS A 120 12.53 -7.66 -12.74
N GLU A 121 13.75 -7.13 -12.72
CA GLU A 121 14.75 -7.36 -13.78
C GLU A 121 15.08 -8.86 -13.93
N ARG A 122 15.29 -9.56 -12.81
CA ARG A 122 15.52 -11.02 -12.83
C ARG A 122 14.32 -11.82 -13.35
N LEU A 123 13.10 -11.33 -13.03
CA LEU A 123 11.85 -11.96 -13.50
C LEU A 123 11.49 -11.61 -14.95
N GLY A 124 12.14 -10.61 -15.53
CA GLY A 124 11.80 -10.11 -16.86
C GLY A 124 10.47 -9.33 -16.93
N ILE A 125 9.99 -8.81 -15.80
CA ILE A 125 8.77 -8.02 -15.67
C ILE A 125 9.09 -6.55 -15.35
N LYS A 126 8.06 -5.67 -15.38
CA LYS A 126 8.24 -4.25 -15.09
C LYS A 126 7.96 -3.93 -13.62
N SER A 127 8.69 -2.94 -13.08
CA SER A 127 8.41 -2.33 -11.78
C SER A 127 7.83 -0.93 -12.00
N PHE A 128 6.68 -0.65 -11.37
CA PHE A 128 5.99 0.64 -11.43
C PHE A 128 5.84 1.22 -10.03
N THR A 129 6.27 2.46 -9.86
CA THR A 129 6.20 3.20 -8.60
C THR A 129 5.50 4.55 -8.84
N PRO A 130 4.16 4.56 -9.03
CA PRO A 130 3.43 5.75 -9.48
C PRO A 130 3.46 6.92 -8.50
N LEU A 131 3.73 6.64 -7.23
CA LEU A 131 3.74 7.64 -6.15
C LEU A 131 5.15 8.18 -5.87
N TRP A 132 6.15 7.73 -6.63
CA TRP A 132 7.54 8.06 -6.37
C TRP A 132 7.79 9.56 -6.40
N HIS A 133 8.32 10.10 -5.30
CA HIS A 133 8.60 11.52 -5.09
C HIS A 133 7.39 12.46 -5.23
N GLN A 134 6.17 11.98 -5.05
CA GLN A 134 5.02 12.88 -4.90
C GLN A 134 5.18 13.77 -3.65
N SER A 135 4.62 14.98 -3.73
CA SER A 135 4.50 15.85 -2.57
C SER A 135 3.68 15.15 -1.48
N PRO A 136 4.19 15.03 -0.25
CA PRO A 136 3.47 14.39 0.85
C PRO A 136 2.08 15.00 1.11
N GLU A 137 1.99 16.33 1.09
CA GLU A 137 0.72 17.04 1.31
C GLU A 137 -0.27 16.79 0.16
N ASP A 138 0.21 16.88 -1.10
CA ASP A 138 -0.64 16.64 -2.27
C ASP A 138 -1.14 15.20 -2.30
N HIS A 139 -0.29 14.25 -1.91
CA HIS A 139 -0.69 12.84 -1.82
C HIS A 139 -1.85 12.66 -0.85
N LEU A 140 -1.74 13.16 0.39
CA LEU A 140 -2.81 13.04 1.39
C LEU A 140 -4.07 13.80 0.98
N ARG A 141 -3.95 15.04 0.46
CA ARG A 141 -5.09 15.80 -0.05
C ARG A 141 -5.81 15.08 -1.19
N ASN A 142 -5.05 14.45 -2.09
CA ASN A 142 -5.62 13.67 -3.19
C ASN A 142 -6.40 12.46 -2.70
N LEU A 143 -5.91 11.75 -1.67
CA LEU A 143 -6.66 10.65 -1.06
C LEU A 143 -8.01 11.13 -0.52
N ILE A 144 -8.00 12.18 0.30
CA ILE A 144 -9.21 12.76 0.89
C ILE A 144 -10.17 13.22 -0.20
N SER A 145 -9.71 14.01 -1.17
CA SER A 145 -10.55 14.60 -2.23
C SER A 145 -11.14 13.57 -3.18
N ASN A 146 -10.50 12.41 -3.34
CA ASN A 146 -10.99 11.31 -4.16
C ASN A 146 -11.83 10.29 -3.36
N GLY A 147 -12.19 10.61 -2.12
CA GLY A 147 -13.12 9.81 -1.33
C GLY A 147 -12.54 8.54 -0.73
N PHE A 148 -11.22 8.47 -0.55
CA PHE A 148 -10.63 7.40 0.26
C PHE A 148 -10.99 7.62 1.73
N LYS A 149 -11.47 6.57 2.37
CA LYS A 149 -11.61 6.48 3.83
C LYS A 149 -10.38 5.79 4.38
N VAL A 150 -9.49 6.59 4.92
CA VAL A 150 -8.20 6.14 5.47
C VAL A 150 -8.26 6.27 6.98
N MET A 151 -8.04 5.18 7.69
CA MET A 151 -8.01 5.16 9.16
C MET A 151 -6.58 4.93 9.64
N ILE A 152 -6.16 5.65 10.69
CA ILE A 152 -4.86 5.43 11.34
C ILE A 152 -4.95 4.15 12.18
N SER A 153 -4.13 3.17 11.84
CA SER A 153 -4.07 1.85 12.48
C SER A 153 -2.90 1.67 13.44
N GLY A 154 -1.90 2.52 13.34
CA GLY A 154 -0.75 2.50 14.22
C GLY A 154 -0.12 3.89 14.36
N VAL A 155 0.49 4.15 15.50
CA VAL A 155 1.18 5.40 15.82
C VAL A 155 2.49 5.07 16.54
N SER A 156 3.60 5.71 16.11
CA SER A 156 4.92 5.48 16.68
C SER A 156 5.81 6.74 16.73
N SER A 157 5.23 7.93 16.53
CA SER A 157 5.96 9.20 16.50
C SER A 157 5.56 10.12 17.64
N GLU A 158 6.53 10.87 18.17
CA GLU A 158 6.24 11.98 19.08
C GLU A 158 5.31 13.00 18.40
N GLY A 159 4.32 13.48 19.13
CA GLY A 159 3.33 14.44 18.67
C GLY A 159 2.05 13.83 18.09
N ILE A 160 2.03 12.52 17.87
CA ILE A 160 0.83 11.80 17.46
C ILE A 160 0.45 10.87 18.62
N GLY A 161 -0.65 11.17 19.33
CA GLY A 161 -1.07 10.43 20.52
C GLY A 161 -2.11 9.34 20.23
N GLU A 162 -2.57 8.68 21.31
CA GLU A 162 -3.57 7.61 21.27
C GLU A 162 -4.88 8.03 20.58
N GLU A 163 -5.22 9.31 20.63
CA GLU A 163 -6.44 9.87 20.02
C GLU A 163 -6.47 9.72 18.50
N TRP A 164 -5.31 9.52 17.86
CA TRP A 164 -5.22 9.28 16.42
C TRP A 164 -5.52 7.82 16.03
N LEU A 165 -5.40 6.88 16.95
CA LEU A 165 -5.74 5.48 16.67
C LEU A 165 -7.24 5.34 16.38
N GLY A 166 -7.58 4.77 15.23
CA GLY A 166 -8.95 4.64 14.75
C GLY A 166 -9.57 5.92 14.20
N HIS A 167 -8.76 6.99 14.06
CA HIS A 167 -9.22 8.23 13.45
C HIS A 167 -9.22 8.11 11.92
N GLU A 168 -10.31 8.48 11.28
CA GLU A 168 -10.42 8.57 9.82
C GLU A 168 -9.89 9.93 9.35
N PHE A 169 -9.08 9.92 8.29
CA PHE A 169 -8.56 11.15 7.69
C PHE A 169 -9.66 11.95 7.00
N ASP A 170 -9.74 13.23 7.37
CA ASP A 170 -10.50 14.27 6.70
C ASP A 170 -9.63 15.54 6.56
N ILE A 171 -10.20 16.59 6.04
CA ILE A 171 -9.45 17.84 5.83
C ILE A 171 -9.05 18.51 7.16
N GLU A 172 -9.86 18.36 8.21
CA GLU A 172 -9.55 18.93 9.52
C GLU A 172 -8.40 18.20 10.18
N SER A 173 -8.41 16.86 10.17
CA SER A 173 -7.34 16.04 10.68
C SER A 173 -6.04 16.21 9.87
N PHE A 174 -6.14 16.41 8.56
CA PHE A 174 -4.99 16.75 7.72
C PHE A 174 -4.31 18.05 8.18
N GLU A 175 -5.05 19.13 8.41
CA GLU A 175 -4.46 20.41 8.86
C GLU A 175 -3.87 20.30 10.27
N LYS A 176 -4.48 19.51 11.16
CA LYS A 176 -3.90 19.20 12.48
C LYS A 176 -2.60 18.42 12.34
N LEU A 177 -2.59 17.37 11.51
CA LEU A 177 -1.41 16.53 11.28
C LEU A 177 -0.27 17.36 10.67
N LYS A 178 -0.58 18.27 9.75
CA LYS A 178 0.40 19.20 9.18
C LYS A 178 1.04 20.05 10.26
N THR A 179 0.26 20.66 11.12
CA THR A 179 0.77 21.47 12.24
C THR A 179 1.66 20.65 13.18
N LEU A 180 1.27 19.41 13.47
CA LEU A 180 2.06 18.50 14.30
C LEU A 180 3.36 18.09 13.61
N SER A 181 3.31 17.78 12.32
CA SER A 181 4.49 17.38 11.54
C SER A 181 5.55 18.47 11.49
N GLU A 182 5.14 19.73 11.33
CA GLU A 182 6.05 20.89 11.37
C GLU A 182 6.68 21.08 12.77
N LYS A 183 5.87 20.91 13.83
CA LYS A 183 6.31 21.07 15.22
C LYS A 183 7.25 19.97 15.66
N TYR A 184 6.93 18.72 15.36
CA TYR A 184 7.66 17.53 15.84
C TYR A 184 8.62 16.95 14.81
N ARG A 185 8.65 17.52 13.57
CA ARG A 185 9.56 17.19 12.48
C ARG A 185 9.48 15.75 12.01
N PHE A 186 8.28 15.26 11.82
CA PHE A 186 8.01 13.95 11.21
C PHE A 186 7.44 14.09 9.79
N ASN A 187 7.48 13.01 9.00
CA ASN A 187 6.90 13.01 7.66
C ASN A 187 5.37 12.98 7.72
N ILE A 188 4.73 14.01 7.19
CA ILE A 188 3.27 14.13 7.25
C ILE A 188 2.53 12.94 6.60
N ASP A 189 3.15 12.27 5.64
CA ASP A 189 2.59 11.10 4.96
C ASP A 189 2.95 9.75 5.62
N GLY A 190 3.65 9.77 6.76
CA GLY A 190 3.99 8.57 7.52
C GLY A 190 5.07 7.68 6.89
N GLU A 191 5.81 8.18 5.88
CA GLU A 191 6.82 7.39 5.16
C GLU A 191 7.98 6.91 6.05
N GLY A 192 8.26 7.60 7.15
CA GLY A 192 9.27 7.18 8.13
C GLY A 192 8.75 6.20 9.19
N GLY A 193 7.52 5.69 9.03
CA GLY A 193 6.89 4.80 10.01
C GLY A 193 6.27 5.55 11.20
N GLU A 194 6.02 6.85 11.04
CA GLU A 194 5.45 7.69 12.10
C GLU A 194 4.04 7.23 12.48
N TYR A 195 3.30 6.74 11.49
CA TYR A 195 2.00 6.13 11.67
C TYR A 195 1.70 5.14 10.53
N GLU A 196 0.84 4.19 10.83
CA GLU A 196 0.34 3.18 9.91
C GLU A 196 -1.13 3.44 9.59
N THR A 197 -1.59 2.95 8.43
CA THR A 197 -2.95 3.18 7.98
C THR A 197 -3.60 1.92 7.43
N VAL A 198 -4.93 1.88 7.50
CA VAL A 198 -5.77 0.93 6.76
C VAL A 198 -6.80 1.72 5.95
N VAL A 199 -7.07 1.27 4.73
CA VAL A 199 -8.11 1.87 3.88
C VAL A 199 -9.40 1.08 4.06
N LEU A 200 -10.44 1.79 4.52
CA LEU A 200 -11.77 1.22 4.75
C LEU A 200 -12.63 1.26 3.48
N ALA A 201 -12.48 2.30 2.66
CA ALA A 201 -13.19 2.46 1.39
C ALA A 201 -12.38 3.36 0.45
N GLY A 202 -12.67 3.27 -0.84
CA GLY A 202 -12.07 4.14 -1.85
C GLY A 202 -12.63 3.86 -3.24
N PRO A 203 -12.26 4.68 -4.24
CA PRO A 203 -12.80 4.58 -5.59
C PRO A 203 -12.45 3.26 -6.31
N HIS A 204 -11.49 2.51 -5.78
CA HIS A 204 -11.04 1.20 -6.27
C HIS A 204 -11.84 0.03 -5.67
N MET A 205 -12.72 0.29 -4.69
CA MET A 205 -13.47 -0.72 -3.94
C MET A 205 -14.97 -0.61 -4.21
N ARG A 206 -15.67 -1.75 -4.21
CA ARG A 206 -17.13 -1.82 -4.27
C ARG A 206 -17.72 -1.89 -2.87
N GLY A 207 -17.81 -0.74 -2.21
CA GLY A 207 -18.28 -0.63 -0.82
C GLY A 207 -17.14 -0.33 0.15
N GLY A 208 -17.36 -0.61 1.43
CA GLY A 208 -16.40 -0.35 2.49
C GLY A 208 -16.24 -1.53 3.43
N LEU A 209 -15.11 -1.54 4.14
CA LEU A 209 -14.87 -2.44 5.25
C LEU A 209 -15.57 -1.92 6.50
N GLU A 210 -16.31 -2.80 7.15
CA GLU A 210 -16.78 -2.62 8.52
C GLU A 210 -15.95 -3.55 9.39
N ILE A 211 -15.15 -2.98 10.30
CA ILE A 211 -14.21 -3.73 11.13
C ILE A 211 -14.28 -3.25 12.56
N ASP A 212 -14.33 -4.18 13.48
CA ASP A 212 -14.18 -3.93 14.90
C ASP A 212 -12.69 -3.97 15.25
N PHE A 213 -12.30 -3.16 16.23
CA PHE A 213 -10.93 -3.10 16.68
C PHE A 213 -10.80 -2.75 18.15
N ILE A 214 -9.69 -3.17 18.73
CA ILE A 214 -9.26 -2.79 20.09
C ILE A 214 -8.00 -1.93 19.97
N LYS A 215 -7.92 -0.84 20.73
CA LYS A 215 -6.72 0.00 20.81
C LYS A 215 -5.73 -0.57 21.82
N THR A 216 -4.48 -0.62 21.43
CA THR A 216 -3.35 -0.83 22.36
C THR A 216 -2.52 0.43 22.42
N TRP A 217 -2.09 0.82 23.61
CA TRP A 217 -1.27 2.00 23.84
C TRP A 217 -0.32 1.79 25.01
N ASP A 218 0.96 2.05 24.82
CA ASP A 218 1.98 1.90 25.87
C ASP A 218 2.45 3.21 26.50
N GLY A 219 1.84 4.33 26.11
CA GLY A 219 2.22 5.68 26.51
C GLY A 219 3.05 6.44 25.49
N VAL A 220 3.58 5.77 24.48
CA VAL A 220 4.40 6.35 23.40
C VAL A 220 3.95 5.86 22.03
N ARG A 221 3.61 4.57 21.93
CA ARG A 221 3.23 3.89 20.69
C ARG A 221 1.94 3.13 20.88
N GLY A 222 1.25 2.90 19.81
CA GLY A 222 0.05 2.09 19.83
C GLY A 222 -0.36 1.61 18.45
N HIS A 223 -1.23 0.63 18.44
CA HIS A 223 -1.81 0.10 17.22
C HIS A 223 -3.20 -0.46 17.46
N LEU A 224 -3.95 -0.66 16.39
CA LEU A 224 -5.23 -1.33 16.40
C LEU A 224 -5.02 -2.83 16.25
N ILE A 225 -5.71 -3.61 17.06
CA ILE A 225 -5.91 -5.04 16.87
C ILE A 225 -7.29 -5.20 16.24
N PHE A 226 -7.33 -5.74 15.04
CA PHE A 226 -8.57 -5.96 14.30
C PHE A 226 -9.14 -7.35 14.63
N GLU A 227 -10.47 -7.44 14.80
CA GLU A 227 -11.20 -8.67 15.09
C GLU A 227 -11.78 -9.33 13.83
#